data_c5a7703c570a67a6140ea15d98b085e1
#
_entry.id   c5a7703c570a67a6140ea15d98b085e1
#
_cell.length_a   1.000
_cell.length_b   1.000
_cell.length_c   1.000
_cell.angle_alpha   90.00
_cell.angle_beta   90.00
_cell.angle_gamma   90.00
#
_symmetry.space_group_name_H-M   'P 1'
#
loop_
_entity.id
_entity.type
_entity.pdbx_description
1 polymer ?
#
loop_
_entity_poly.entity_id
_entity_poly.type
_entity_poly.pdbx_seq_one_letter_code
_entity_poly.pdbx_strand_id
1 'polypeptide(L)'
;MQMQNFEKHVWAEIDLDALRANFRTVKQRAGSLPLCAVVKADSYGHGAVQCARVFAQEGASWLAVSCLAEALQLRRSGQTLPILILGHVQPTYAAALIRDDITAACYSLPQAQALSEAAQAAGGRVKVHLAVDTGMGRIGFALRTDFDAAIAEAIAACTLPGLEMTGLFQHFSVADDTAEENIAYTAEQHRLFVQACSALTAAGHEPGIVHCDNSAGVMLHPDWPEGLPRAHCMARPGIILYGFDPSDEVRFGLFRPVMKLKTVVSMVKVLQPGQSTSYGRRFTAERPTSVATLCTGYADGYPRQLSCGKGIVEIHGTPCPVLGRVCMDQMMVDVSAVPGTVQEGDEAILWGGTVSDSAEDIARKTDTITYEVLCGVSRRVPRVYLEHGTTAAVEDWILND
;
A
#
# COMPACT_ATOMS: atom_id res chain seq x y z
N MET A 1 30.45 2.31 4.66
CA MET A 1 29.34 3.24 4.35
C MET A 1 28.94 3.87 5.66
N GLN A 2 29.22 5.16 5.88
CA GLN A 2 28.83 5.84 7.12
C GLN A 2 27.30 5.79 7.22
N MET A 3 26.76 5.30 8.34
CA MET A 3 25.34 5.48 8.66
C MET A 3 25.05 6.98 8.59
N GLN A 4 24.19 7.41 7.66
CA GLN A 4 23.77 8.80 7.65
C GLN A 4 23.01 9.05 8.95
N ASN A 5 23.56 9.92 9.80
CA ASN A 5 22.87 10.42 10.97
C ASN A 5 21.69 11.24 10.46
N PHE A 6 20.46 10.76 10.66
CA PHE A 6 19.25 11.57 10.47
C PHE A 6 18.89 12.26 11.79
N GLU A 7 18.22 13.40 11.72
CA GLU A 7 17.68 14.06 12.90
C GLU A 7 16.55 13.21 13.50
N LYS A 8 16.71 12.78 14.75
CA LYS A 8 15.64 12.08 15.48
C LYS A 8 14.57 13.08 15.92
N HIS A 9 13.65 13.38 15.04
CA HIS A 9 12.46 14.21 15.30
C HIS A 9 11.19 13.34 15.25
N VAL A 10 10.82 12.89 14.07
CA VAL A 10 9.82 11.87 13.81
C VAL A 10 10.36 10.98 12.69
N TRP A 11 10.22 9.66 12.79
CA TRP A 11 10.68 8.72 11.76
C TRP A 11 9.82 7.46 11.72
N ALA A 12 9.78 6.82 10.55
CA ALA A 12 9.17 5.51 10.37
C ALA A 12 10.27 4.44 10.29
N GLU A 13 10.31 3.52 11.23
CA GLU A 13 11.15 2.32 11.15
C GLU A 13 10.46 1.28 10.26
N ILE A 14 11.17 0.79 9.26
CA ILE A 14 10.70 -0.20 8.28
C ILE A 14 11.51 -1.48 8.47
N ASP A 15 10.88 -2.52 9.00
CA ASP A 15 11.48 -3.83 9.25
C ASP A 15 11.52 -4.66 7.96
N LEU A 16 12.68 -4.69 7.29
CA LEU A 16 12.88 -5.44 6.05
C LEU A 16 12.84 -6.96 6.27
N ASP A 17 13.15 -7.44 7.47
CA ASP A 17 13.06 -8.88 7.78
C ASP A 17 11.59 -9.31 7.92
N ALA A 18 10.74 -8.46 8.52
CA ALA A 18 9.29 -8.68 8.53
C ALA A 18 8.72 -8.66 7.11
N LEU A 19 9.14 -7.70 6.27
CA LEU A 19 8.73 -7.61 4.87
C LEU A 19 9.07 -8.89 4.09
N ARG A 20 10.29 -9.42 4.26
CA ARG A 20 10.74 -10.70 3.67
C ARG A 20 9.89 -11.87 4.15
N ALA A 21 9.65 -11.95 5.47
CA ALA A 21 8.87 -13.01 6.07
C ALA A 21 7.44 -13.03 5.53
N ASN A 22 6.80 -11.87 5.44
CA ASN A 22 5.45 -11.73 4.88
C ASN A 22 5.40 -12.18 3.41
N PHE A 23 6.36 -11.73 2.58
CA PHE A 23 6.42 -12.16 1.18
C PHE A 23 6.59 -13.69 1.06
N ARG A 24 7.47 -14.29 1.86
CA ARG A 24 7.67 -15.76 1.87
C ARG A 24 6.41 -16.50 2.28
N THR A 25 5.66 -15.99 3.27
CA THR A 25 4.38 -16.57 3.69
C THR A 25 3.36 -16.57 2.54
N VAL A 26 3.22 -15.44 1.82
CA VAL A 26 2.35 -15.35 0.65
C VAL A 26 2.83 -16.28 -0.47
N LYS A 27 4.14 -16.33 -0.73
CA LYS A 27 4.73 -17.21 -1.75
C LYS A 27 4.49 -18.69 -1.44
N GLN A 28 4.61 -19.08 -0.18
CA GLN A 28 4.30 -20.47 0.25
C GLN A 28 2.82 -20.79 -0.01
N ARG A 29 1.90 -19.87 0.31
CA ARG A 29 0.46 -20.05 0.05
C ARG A 29 0.14 -20.12 -1.44
N ALA A 30 0.74 -19.26 -2.24
CA ALA A 30 0.57 -19.19 -3.69
C ALA A 30 1.17 -20.41 -4.43
N GLY A 31 2.11 -21.13 -3.81
CA GLY A 31 2.80 -22.28 -4.44
C GLY A 31 3.60 -21.87 -5.66
N SER A 32 3.26 -22.42 -6.84
CA SER A 32 3.93 -22.09 -8.11
C SER A 32 3.39 -20.82 -8.80
N LEU A 33 2.37 -20.17 -8.25
CA LEU A 33 1.77 -18.97 -8.84
C LEU A 33 2.77 -17.80 -8.75
N PRO A 34 3.13 -17.15 -9.87
CA PRO A 34 3.93 -15.94 -9.87
C PRO A 34 3.28 -14.82 -9.06
N LEU A 35 4.10 -14.05 -8.34
CA LEU A 35 3.65 -12.93 -7.52
C LEU A 35 4.07 -11.60 -8.12
N CYS A 36 3.09 -10.71 -8.29
CA CYS A 36 3.27 -9.31 -8.59
C CYS A 36 3.15 -8.50 -7.29
N ALA A 37 4.26 -8.06 -6.72
CA ALA A 37 4.22 -7.26 -5.50
C ALA A 37 3.67 -5.86 -5.80
N VAL A 38 2.60 -5.47 -5.09
CA VAL A 38 1.99 -4.15 -5.26
C VAL A 38 2.73 -3.13 -4.39
N VAL A 39 3.44 -2.21 -5.05
CA VAL A 39 4.33 -1.20 -4.42
C VAL A 39 3.88 0.25 -4.69
N LYS A 40 2.62 0.44 -5.10
CA LYS A 40 2.01 1.76 -5.30
C LYS A 40 1.94 2.59 -4.01
N ALA A 41 1.73 3.89 -4.14
CA ALA A 41 1.66 4.84 -3.03
C ALA A 41 2.90 4.73 -2.12
N ASP A 42 4.09 4.73 -2.76
CA ASP A 42 5.37 4.57 -2.08
C ASP A 42 5.43 3.29 -1.20
N SER A 43 4.99 2.15 -1.77
CA SER A 43 4.84 0.89 -1.03
C SER A 43 3.94 1.06 0.20
N TYR A 44 2.76 1.66 0.02
CA TYR A 44 1.84 1.98 1.12
C TYR A 44 2.54 2.79 2.23
N GLY A 45 3.37 3.78 1.83
CA GLY A 45 4.12 4.64 2.73
C GLY A 45 5.43 4.07 3.30
N HIS A 46 5.83 2.86 2.90
CA HIS A 46 7.02 2.18 3.43
C HIS A 46 8.32 2.49 2.65
N GLY A 47 8.25 3.22 1.53
CA GLY A 47 9.39 3.48 0.65
C GLY A 47 9.52 2.45 -0.47
N ALA A 48 9.09 2.83 -1.68
CA ALA A 48 8.93 1.91 -2.81
C ALA A 48 10.26 1.28 -3.27
N VAL A 49 11.34 2.04 -3.27
CA VAL A 49 12.65 1.60 -3.77
C VAL A 49 13.21 0.44 -2.95
N GLN A 50 13.23 0.58 -1.62
CA GLN A 50 13.77 -0.46 -0.75
C GLN A 50 12.84 -1.68 -0.68
N CYS A 51 11.51 -1.46 -0.61
CA CYS A 51 10.56 -2.57 -0.63
C CYS A 51 10.63 -3.36 -1.94
N ALA A 52 10.68 -2.69 -3.09
CA ALA A 52 10.82 -3.35 -4.39
C ALA A 52 12.12 -4.15 -4.52
N ARG A 53 13.25 -3.62 -3.96
CA ARG A 53 14.51 -4.36 -3.88
C ARG A 53 14.36 -5.66 -3.10
N VAL A 54 13.71 -5.60 -1.93
CA VAL A 54 13.47 -6.79 -1.10
C VAL A 54 12.58 -7.79 -1.83
N PHE A 55 11.48 -7.35 -2.43
CA PHE A 55 10.58 -8.25 -3.16
C PHE A 55 11.26 -8.91 -4.36
N ALA A 56 12.10 -8.17 -5.10
CA ALA A 56 12.90 -8.73 -6.19
C ALA A 56 13.86 -9.82 -5.69
N GLN A 57 14.55 -9.59 -4.56
CA GLN A 57 15.44 -10.58 -3.93
C GLN A 57 14.69 -11.84 -3.47
N GLU A 58 13.46 -11.70 -3.00
CA GLU A 58 12.61 -12.82 -2.56
C GLU A 58 11.91 -13.54 -3.73
N GLY A 59 12.09 -13.04 -4.96
CA GLY A 59 11.61 -13.68 -6.19
C GLY A 59 10.20 -13.26 -6.57
N ALA A 60 9.84 -12.00 -6.38
CA ALA A 60 8.70 -11.41 -7.06
C ALA A 60 8.93 -11.47 -8.58
N SER A 61 7.89 -11.76 -9.33
CA SER A 61 7.96 -11.85 -10.80
C SER A 61 7.64 -10.51 -11.47
N TRP A 62 6.84 -9.69 -10.83
CA TRP A 62 6.38 -8.39 -11.28
C TRP A 62 6.28 -7.41 -10.12
N LEU A 63 6.27 -6.12 -10.45
CA LEU A 63 5.87 -5.05 -9.56
C LEU A 63 4.66 -4.34 -10.14
N ALA A 64 3.74 -3.88 -9.27
CA ALA A 64 2.60 -3.07 -9.69
C ALA A 64 2.56 -1.74 -8.96
N VAL A 65 2.33 -0.69 -9.72
CA VAL A 65 2.24 0.71 -9.25
C VAL A 65 0.94 1.36 -9.73
N SER A 66 0.65 2.57 -9.28
CA SER A 66 -0.59 3.28 -9.64
C SER A 66 -0.41 4.24 -10.81
N CYS A 67 0.77 4.82 -10.98
CA CYS A 67 1.01 5.87 -11.99
C CYS A 67 2.42 5.78 -12.58
N LEU A 68 2.61 6.52 -13.68
CA LEU A 68 3.89 6.55 -14.41
C LEU A 68 5.06 7.05 -13.55
N ALA A 69 4.83 8.06 -12.69
CA ALA A 69 5.90 8.61 -11.85
C ALA A 69 6.48 7.55 -10.89
N GLU A 70 5.64 6.71 -10.30
CA GLU A 70 6.08 5.59 -9.45
C GLU A 70 6.87 4.55 -10.25
N ALA A 71 6.42 4.20 -11.46
CA ALA A 71 7.14 3.27 -12.33
C ALA A 71 8.53 3.82 -12.73
N LEU A 72 8.60 5.09 -13.09
CA LEU A 72 9.87 5.75 -13.45
C LEU A 72 10.82 5.86 -12.25
N GLN A 73 10.31 6.10 -11.04
CA GLN A 73 11.12 6.08 -9.81
C GLN A 73 11.80 4.72 -9.63
N LEU A 74 11.05 3.62 -9.78
CA LEU A 74 11.59 2.27 -9.67
C LEU A 74 12.62 1.99 -10.77
N ARG A 75 12.37 2.38 -12.03
CA ARG A 75 13.35 2.22 -13.11
C ARG A 75 14.64 2.99 -12.84
N ARG A 76 14.54 4.25 -12.38
CA ARG A 76 15.71 5.09 -12.04
C ARG A 76 16.51 4.51 -10.87
N SER A 77 15.88 3.77 -9.96
CA SER A 77 16.57 3.07 -8.88
C SER A 77 17.27 1.77 -9.31
N GLY A 78 17.22 1.42 -10.61
CA GLY A 78 17.84 0.23 -11.17
C GLY A 78 16.97 -1.03 -11.12
N GLN A 79 15.65 -0.89 -10.83
CA GLN A 79 14.73 -2.03 -10.83
C GLN A 79 14.52 -2.56 -12.25
N THR A 80 14.77 -3.87 -12.42
CA THR A 80 14.70 -4.58 -13.71
C THR A 80 13.47 -5.46 -13.89
N LEU A 81 12.75 -5.79 -12.80
CA LEU A 81 11.51 -6.56 -12.91
C LEU A 81 10.49 -5.86 -13.81
N PRO A 82 9.63 -6.61 -14.51
CA PRO A 82 8.48 -6.03 -15.20
C PRO A 82 7.64 -5.18 -14.25
N ILE A 83 7.19 -4.01 -14.73
CA ILE A 83 6.37 -3.07 -13.95
C ILE A 83 5.04 -2.85 -14.67
N LEU A 84 3.94 -3.07 -13.94
CA LEU A 84 2.57 -2.80 -14.40
C LEU A 84 2.02 -1.55 -13.71
N ILE A 85 1.55 -0.59 -14.51
CA ILE A 85 0.76 0.53 -14.01
C ILE A 85 -0.71 0.12 -14.00
N LEU A 86 -1.32 0.04 -12.81
CA LEU A 86 -2.72 -0.37 -12.63
C LEU A 86 -3.73 0.76 -12.90
N GLY A 87 -3.26 2.01 -12.91
CA GLY A 87 -4.08 3.20 -13.11
C GLY A 87 -3.99 3.78 -14.52
N HIS A 88 -4.53 4.99 -14.66
CA HIS A 88 -4.50 5.73 -15.91
C HIS A 88 -3.09 6.25 -16.24
N VAL A 89 -2.73 6.13 -17.52
CA VAL A 89 -1.57 6.83 -18.11
C VAL A 89 -2.06 7.65 -19.29
N GLN A 90 -1.66 8.91 -19.34
CA GLN A 90 -1.98 9.77 -20.48
C GLN A 90 -1.24 9.28 -21.74
N PRO A 91 -1.90 9.20 -22.89
CA PRO A 91 -1.29 8.71 -24.14
C PRO A 91 -0.02 9.46 -24.54
N THR A 92 0.10 10.74 -24.19
CA THR A 92 1.29 11.57 -24.44
C THR A 92 2.59 11.00 -23.84
N TYR A 93 2.49 10.08 -22.90
CA TYR A 93 3.64 9.39 -22.29
C TYR A 93 3.99 8.03 -22.94
N ALA A 94 3.40 7.68 -24.08
CA ALA A 94 3.68 6.43 -24.78
C ALA A 94 5.18 6.21 -25.04
N ALA A 95 5.91 7.25 -25.43
CA ALA A 95 7.37 7.18 -25.62
C ALA A 95 8.13 6.78 -24.34
N ALA A 96 7.69 7.24 -23.17
CA ALA A 96 8.30 6.86 -21.90
C ALA A 96 7.99 5.41 -21.53
N LEU A 97 6.74 4.95 -21.75
CA LEU A 97 6.36 3.55 -21.54
C LEU A 97 7.20 2.59 -22.38
N ILE A 98 7.42 2.95 -23.66
CA ILE A 98 8.23 2.15 -24.60
C ILE A 98 9.70 2.14 -24.17
N ARG A 99 10.28 3.32 -23.93
CA ARG A 99 11.71 3.48 -23.59
C ARG A 99 12.09 2.74 -22.32
N ASP A 100 11.23 2.83 -21.29
CA ASP A 100 11.51 2.32 -19.94
C ASP A 100 10.91 0.93 -19.73
N ASP A 101 10.38 0.29 -20.78
CA ASP A 101 9.75 -1.04 -20.76
C ASP A 101 8.71 -1.18 -19.61
N ILE A 102 7.72 -0.28 -19.61
CA ILE A 102 6.66 -0.24 -18.60
C ILE A 102 5.34 -0.65 -19.25
N THR A 103 4.65 -1.60 -18.63
CA THR A 103 3.33 -2.08 -19.05
C THR A 103 2.22 -1.22 -18.47
N ALA A 104 1.24 -0.81 -19.28
CA ALA A 104 0.13 0.02 -18.88
C ALA A 104 -1.19 -0.77 -18.81
N ALA A 105 -2.12 -0.36 -17.95
CA ALA A 105 -3.50 -0.83 -18.02
C ALA A 105 -4.22 -0.23 -19.23
N CYS A 106 -4.93 -1.09 -19.97
CA CYS A 106 -5.83 -0.71 -21.06
C CYS A 106 -7.26 -1.07 -20.63
N TYR A 107 -8.17 -0.11 -20.53
CA TYR A 107 -9.45 -0.29 -19.85
C TYR A 107 -10.67 0.25 -20.62
N SER A 108 -10.48 0.79 -21.81
CA SER A 108 -11.57 1.18 -22.72
C SER A 108 -11.03 1.33 -24.13
N LEU A 109 -11.90 1.16 -25.13
CA LEU A 109 -11.50 1.28 -26.55
C LEU A 109 -11.03 2.69 -26.91
N PRO A 110 -11.67 3.80 -26.47
CA PRO A 110 -11.14 5.14 -26.75
C PRO A 110 -9.74 5.41 -26.17
N GLN A 111 -9.47 4.91 -24.94
CA GLN A 111 -8.14 5.03 -24.33
C GLN A 111 -7.10 4.18 -25.08
N ALA A 112 -7.48 2.98 -25.50
CA ALA A 112 -6.63 2.10 -26.29
C ALA A 112 -6.27 2.75 -27.65
N GLN A 113 -7.22 3.33 -28.34
CA GLN A 113 -7.01 4.02 -29.62
C GLN A 113 -6.03 5.19 -29.46
N ALA A 114 -6.27 6.08 -28.49
CA ALA A 114 -5.40 7.21 -28.23
C ALA A 114 -3.96 6.79 -27.85
N LEU A 115 -3.82 5.72 -27.04
CA LEU A 115 -2.52 5.19 -26.64
C LEU A 115 -1.80 4.53 -27.84
N SER A 116 -2.54 3.83 -28.70
CA SER A 116 -2.02 3.21 -29.91
C SER A 116 -1.50 4.25 -30.92
N GLU A 117 -2.25 5.31 -31.16
CA GLU A 117 -1.83 6.42 -32.04
C GLU A 117 -0.54 7.09 -31.51
N ALA A 118 -0.49 7.37 -30.20
CA ALA A 118 0.68 7.96 -29.57
C ALA A 118 1.91 7.02 -29.61
N ALA A 119 1.71 5.72 -29.43
CA ALA A 119 2.77 4.72 -29.53
C ALA A 119 3.36 4.63 -30.93
N GLN A 120 2.50 4.63 -31.97
CA GLN A 120 2.93 4.65 -33.37
C GLN A 120 3.72 5.95 -33.70
N ALA A 121 3.23 7.10 -33.22
CA ALA A 121 3.94 8.36 -33.38
C ALA A 121 5.31 8.36 -32.67
N ALA A 122 5.46 7.59 -31.58
CA ALA A 122 6.73 7.37 -30.88
C ALA A 122 7.62 6.29 -31.54
N GLY A 123 7.16 5.66 -32.61
CA GLY A 123 7.91 4.64 -33.38
C GLY A 123 7.98 3.26 -32.71
N GLY A 124 7.00 2.91 -31.85
CA GLY A 124 7.00 1.63 -31.15
C GLY A 124 5.62 1.13 -30.78
N ARG A 125 5.57 0.16 -29.89
CA ARG A 125 4.35 -0.43 -29.33
C ARG A 125 4.41 -0.37 -27.80
N VAL A 126 3.29 -0.04 -27.17
CA VAL A 126 3.16 -0.07 -25.72
C VAL A 126 2.63 -1.44 -25.29
N LYS A 127 3.32 -2.10 -24.36
CA LYS A 127 2.82 -3.30 -23.69
C LYS A 127 1.64 -2.94 -22.80
N VAL A 128 0.53 -3.68 -22.93
CA VAL A 128 -0.68 -3.43 -22.15
C VAL A 128 -1.22 -4.71 -21.55
N HIS A 129 -1.78 -4.59 -20.33
CA HIS A 129 -2.71 -5.56 -19.79
C HIS A 129 -4.12 -4.99 -19.87
N LEU A 130 -5.03 -5.74 -20.51
CA LEU A 130 -6.44 -5.36 -20.56
C LEU A 130 -7.04 -5.45 -19.15
N ALA A 131 -7.69 -4.40 -18.72
CA ALA A 131 -8.50 -4.39 -17.50
C ALA A 131 -9.95 -4.67 -17.88
N VAL A 132 -10.56 -5.69 -17.29
CA VAL A 132 -11.99 -5.95 -17.42
C VAL A 132 -12.69 -5.68 -16.09
N ASP A 133 -13.84 -5.03 -16.17
CA ASP A 133 -14.66 -4.75 -14.99
C ASP A 133 -15.74 -5.83 -14.86
N THR A 134 -15.53 -6.70 -13.89
CA THR A 134 -16.44 -7.79 -13.53
C THR A 134 -17.41 -7.41 -12.41
N GLY A 135 -17.34 -6.15 -11.93
CA GLY A 135 -18.20 -5.65 -10.87
C GLY A 135 -17.52 -4.79 -9.81
N MET A 136 -16.23 -4.45 -9.97
CA MET A 136 -15.60 -3.44 -9.11
C MET A 136 -16.14 -2.03 -9.38
N GLY A 137 -16.61 -1.76 -10.61
CA GLY A 137 -17.23 -0.48 -10.98
C GLY A 137 -16.25 0.69 -11.03
N ARG A 138 -14.97 0.44 -11.30
CA ARG A 138 -13.93 1.48 -11.21
C ARG A 138 -13.31 1.81 -12.56
N ILE A 139 -12.66 0.87 -13.20
CA ILE A 139 -12.09 0.94 -14.55
C ILE A 139 -12.13 -0.45 -15.19
N GLY A 140 -12.22 -0.51 -16.51
CA GLY A 140 -12.19 -1.78 -17.26
C GLY A 140 -13.31 -1.85 -18.29
N PHE A 141 -13.17 -2.73 -19.27
CA PHE A 141 -14.25 -3.09 -20.17
C PHE A 141 -15.40 -3.69 -19.36
N ALA A 142 -16.59 -3.10 -19.44
CA ALA A 142 -17.70 -3.29 -18.48
C ALA A 142 -18.49 -4.59 -18.71
N LEU A 143 -17.89 -5.74 -18.39
CA LEU A 143 -18.46 -7.07 -18.66
C LEU A 143 -19.81 -7.30 -17.97
N ARG A 144 -20.02 -6.73 -16.81
CA ARG A 144 -21.25 -6.91 -16.04
C ARG A 144 -22.41 -6.13 -16.59
N THR A 145 -22.15 -5.03 -17.33
CA THR A 145 -23.19 -4.19 -17.93
C THR A 145 -23.68 -4.80 -19.23
N ASP A 146 -22.76 -5.14 -20.13
CA ASP A 146 -23.03 -5.79 -21.41
C ASP A 146 -21.77 -6.59 -21.80
N PHE A 147 -21.83 -7.90 -21.60
CA PHE A 147 -20.68 -8.79 -21.80
C PHE A 147 -20.23 -8.79 -23.26
N ASP A 148 -21.16 -8.93 -24.21
CA ASP A 148 -20.83 -9.09 -25.62
C ASP A 148 -20.24 -7.81 -26.21
N ALA A 149 -20.84 -6.64 -25.86
CA ALA A 149 -20.31 -5.36 -26.28
C ALA A 149 -18.92 -5.09 -25.68
N ALA A 150 -18.73 -5.35 -24.39
CA ALA A 150 -17.44 -5.15 -23.73
C ALA A 150 -16.33 -6.07 -24.29
N ILE A 151 -16.65 -7.32 -24.60
CA ILE A 151 -15.71 -8.26 -25.27
C ILE A 151 -15.39 -7.79 -26.68
N ALA A 152 -16.37 -7.32 -27.44
CA ALA A 152 -16.14 -6.79 -28.79
C ALA A 152 -15.19 -5.57 -28.76
N GLU A 153 -15.36 -4.65 -27.80
CA GLU A 153 -14.45 -3.52 -27.60
C GLU A 153 -13.03 -3.99 -27.18
N ALA A 154 -12.94 -4.97 -26.28
CA ALA A 154 -11.66 -5.53 -25.84
C ALA A 154 -10.91 -6.21 -27.01
N ILE A 155 -11.61 -6.97 -27.86
CA ILE A 155 -11.06 -7.57 -29.10
C ILE A 155 -10.57 -6.46 -30.04
N ALA A 156 -11.36 -5.41 -30.24
CA ALA A 156 -10.95 -4.28 -31.07
C ALA A 156 -9.67 -3.61 -30.53
N ALA A 157 -9.54 -3.48 -29.21
CA ALA A 157 -8.31 -2.97 -28.59
C ALA A 157 -7.10 -3.87 -28.84
N CYS A 158 -7.27 -5.20 -28.86
CA CYS A 158 -6.19 -6.16 -29.15
C CYS A 158 -5.64 -6.02 -30.58
N THR A 159 -6.43 -5.53 -31.53
CA THR A 159 -6.02 -5.38 -32.94
C THR A 159 -5.28 -4.09 -33.24
N LEU A 160 -5.18 -3.16 -32.29
CA LEU A 160 -4.57 -1.86 -32.49
C LEU A 160 -3.04 -1.94 -32.68
N PRO A 161 -2.49 -1.38 -33.78
CA PRO A 161 -1.10 -1.63 -34.17
C PRO A 161 -0.06 -1.05 -33.23
N GLY A 162 -0.37 -0.01 -32.46
CA GLY A 162 0.52 0.60 -31.47
C GLY A 162 0.52 -0.10 -30.12
N LEU A 163 -0.31 -1.14 -29.92
CA LEU A 163 -0.38 -1.87 -28.66
C LEU A 163 0.13 -3.30 -28.80
N GLU A 164 0.70 -3.80 -27.73
CA GLU A 164 1.07 -5.20 -27.54
C GLU A 164 0.34 -5.73 -26.31
N MET A 165 -0.70 -6.54 -26.53
CA MET A 165 -1.42 -7.16 -25.41
C MET A 165 -0.55 -8.25 -24.80
N THR A 166 -0.18 -8.07 -23.52
CA THR A 166 0.67 -9.01 -22.78
C THR A 166 -0.03 -9.59 -21.55
N GLY A 167 -1.23 -9.13 -21.22
CA GLY A 167 -1.98 -9.66 -20.10
C GLY A 167 -3.43 -9.22 -20.04
N LEU A 168 -4.17 -9.86 -19.12
CA LEU A 168 -5.57 -9.58 -18.82
C LEU A 168 -5.79 -9.60 -17.31
N PHE A 169 -6.54 -8.64 -16.76
CA PHE A 169 -6.83 -8.62 -15.33
C PHE A 169 -8.20 -8.04 -14.98
N GLN A 170 -8.65 -8.41 -13.81
CA GLN A 170 -9.80 -7.82 -13.11
C GLN A 170 -9.42 -7.52 -11.65
N HIS A 171 -10.31 -6.92 -10.87
CA HIS A 171 -10.14 -6.70 -9.44
C HIS A 171 -11.40 -7.06 -8.67
N PHE A 172 -11.24 -7.88 -7.63
CA PHE A 172 -12.32 -8.23 -6.72
C PHE A 172 -12.68 -7.04 -5.84
N SER A 173 -13.98 -6.84 -5.61
CA SER A 173 -14.48 -5.75 -4.77
C SER A 173 -14.68 -6.16 -3.31
N VAL A 174 -15.02 -7.42 -3.05
CA VAL A 174 -15.43 -7.94 -1.73
C VAL A 174 -14.83 -9.33 -1.43
N ALA A 175 -13.62 -9.63 -1.96
CA ALA A 175 -12.96 -10.91 -1.72
C ALA A 175 -12.50 -11.09 -0.25
N ASP A 176 -12.52 -10.02 0.54
CA ASP A 176 -12.17 -9.94 1.95
C ASP A 176 -13.39 -9.80 2.86
N ASP A 177 -14.55 -10.22 2.38
CA ASP A 177 -15.81 -10.23 3.14
C ASP A 177 -16.34 -11.68 3.27
N THR A 178 -16.97 -12.00 4.40
CA THR A 178 -17.47 -13.34 4.72
C THR A 178 -18.99 -13.48 4.60
N ALA A 179 -19.72 -12.39 4.26
CA ALA A 179 -21.15 -12.45 4.02
C ALA A 179 -21.46 -13.32 2.79
N GLU A 180 -22.46 -14.17 2.87
CA GLU A 180 -22.83 -15.12 1.80
C GLU A 180 -23.06 -14.42 0.45
N GLU A 181 -23.72 -13.26 0.46
CA GLU A 181 -23.94 -12.44 -0.74
C GLU A 181 -22.63 -11.93 -1.37
N ASN A 182 -21.61 -11.57 -0.55
CA ASN A 182 -20.33 -11.10 -1.01
C ASN A 182 -19.43 -12.23 -1.49
N ILE A 183 -19.51 -13.40 -0.89
CA ILE A 183 -18.89 -14.63 -1.40
C ILE A 183 -19.46 -14.98 -2.78
N ALA A 184 -20.79 -14.97 -2.92
CA ALA A 184 -21.45 -15.22 -4.20
C ALA A 184 -21.08 -14.17 -5.26
N TYR A 185 -20.97 -12.89 -4.85
CA TYR A 185 -20.54 -11.81 -5.75
C TYR A 185 -19.10 -12.00 -6.25
N THR A 186 -18.18 -12.39 -5.37
CA THR A 186 -16.79 -12.68 -5.70
C THR A 186 -16.67 -13.86 -6.66
N ALA A 187 -17.46 -14.91 -6.44
CA ALA A 187 -17.55 -16.06 -7.35
C ALA A 187 -18.09 -15.66 -8.74
N GLU A 188 -19.07 -14.77 -8.80
CA GLU A 188 -19.60 -14.24 -10.06
C GLU A 188 -18.58 -13.37 -10.80
N GLN A 189 -17.82 -12.51 -10.09
CA GLN A 189 -16.72 -11.75 -10.68
C GLN A 189 -15.68 -12.69 -11.31
N HIS A 190 -15.32 -13.77 -10.60
CA HIS A 190 -14.40 -14.78 -11.10
C HIS A 190 -14.95 -15.48 -12.35
N ARG A 191 -16.22 -15.91 -12.34
CA ARG A 191 -16.88 -16.56 -13.46
C ARG A 191 -16.86 -15.68 -14.73
N LEU A 192 -17.22 -14.40 -14.60
CA LEU A 192 -17.17 -13.44 -15.70
C LEU A 192 -15.75 -13.25 -16.25
N PHE A 193 -14.77 -13.24 -15.36
CA PHE A 193 -13.37 -13.12 -15.75
C PHE A 193 -12.88 -14.33 -16.57
N VAL A 194 -13.20 -15.56 -16.15
CA VAL A 194 -12.87 -16.79 -16.89
C VAL A 194 -13.58 -16.81 -18.25
N GLN A 195 -14.84 -16.35 -18.31
CA GLN A 195 -15.56 -16.22 -19.57
C GLN A 195 -14.88 -15.22 -20.52
N ALA A 196 -14.38 -14.09 -20.01
CA ALA A 196 -13.64 -13.12 -20.82
C ALA A 196 -12.34 -13.71 -21.39
N CYS A 197 -11.58 -14.46 -20.58
CA CYS A 197 -10.40 -15.18 -21.05
C CYS A 197 -10.76 -16.11 -22.22
N SER A 198 -11.81 -16.92 -22.06
CA SER A 198 -12.27 -17.87 -23.08
C SER A 198 -12.74 -17.16 -24.35
N ALA A 199 -13.47 -16.07 -24.23
CA ALA A 199 -13.98 -15.30 -25.36
C ALA A 199 -12.84 -14.65 -26.18
N LEU A 200 -11.83 -14.09 -25.51
CA LEU A 200 -10.64 -13.53 -26.18
C LEU A 200 -9.85 -14.63 -26.92
N THR A 201 -9.62 -15.79 -26.27
CA THR A 201 -8.95 -16.93 -26.91
C THR A 201 -9.72 -17.45 -28.11
N ALA A 202 -11.04 -17.58 -28.02
CA ALA A 202 -11.90 -17.99 -29.13
C ALA A 202 -11.87 -17.01 -30.33
N ALA A 203 -11.62 -15.74 -30.07
CA ALA A 203 -11.42 -14.71 -31.09
C ALA A 203 -9.98 -14.65 -31.63
N GLY A 204 -9.09 -15.57 -31.22
CA GLY A 204 -7.71 -15.66 -31.69
C GLY A 204 -6.73 -14.74 -30.95
N HIS A 205 -7.13 -14.20 -29.78
CA HIS A 205 -6.28 -13.35 -28.96
C HIS A 205 -5.91 -14.06 -27.65
N GLU A 206 -4.67 -14.55 -27.56
CA GLU A 206 -4.17 -15.14 -26.32
C GLU A 206 -4.08 -14.08 -25.21
N PRO A 207 -4.68 -14.31 -24.03
CA PRO A 207 -4.73 -13.30 -22.96
C PRO A 207 -3.36 -12.92 -22.38
N GLY A 208 -2.31 -13.71 -22.65
CA GLY A 208 -0.99 -13.52 -22.03
C GLY A 208 -1.01 -13.86 -20.54
N ILE A 209 -0.51 -12.94 -19.68
CA ILE A 209 -0.53 -13.14 -18.23
C ILE A 209 -1.90 -12.75 -17.68
N VAL A 210 -2.56 -13.72 -17.03
CA VAL A 210 -3.91 -13.54 -16.47
C VAL A 210 -3.83 -13.36 -14.96
N HIS A 211 -4.48 -12.32 -14.42
CA HIS A 211 -4.42 -12.07 -12.99
C HIS A 211 -5.71 -11.47 -12.41
N CYS A 212 -6.29 -12.16 -11.43
CA CYS A 212 -7.49 -11.72 -10.71
C CYS A 212 -7.25 -11.45 -9.22
N ASP A 213 -6.37 -12.20 -8.58
CA ASP A 213 -6.23 -12.22 -7.13
C ASP A 213 -5.54 -10.96 -6.58
N ASN A 214 -6.20 -10.33 -5.60
CA ASN A 214 -5.64 -9.37 -4.68
C ASN A 214 -5.08 -10.09 -3.42
N SER A 215 -4.83 -9.36 -2.33
CA SER A 215 -4.36 -9.92 -1.06
C SER A 215 -5.28 -11.01 -0.50
N ALA A 216 -6.59 -10.79 -0.50
CA ALA A 216 -7.56 -11.78 -0.03
C ALA A 216 -7.65 -12.97 -1.00
N GLY A 217 -7.74 -12.69 -2.31
CA GLY A 217 -7.85 -13.72 -3.33
C GLY A 217 -6.73 -14.76 -3.26
N VAL A 218 -5.46 -14.33 -3.22
CA VAL A 218 -4.32 -15.26 -3.16
C VAL A 218 -4.29 -16.10 -1.88
N MET A 219 -4.83 -15.59 -0.79
CA MET A 219 -4.86 -16.30 0.49
C MET A 219 -6.05 -17.26 0.61
N LEU A 220 -7.20 -16.91 0.08
CA LEU A 220 -8.43 -17.68 0.17
C LEU A 220 -8.57 -18.66 -1.00
N HIS A 221 -8.21 -18.25 -2.20
CA HIS A 221 -8.43 -18.96 -3.46
C HIS A 221 -7.14 -19.11 -4.28
N PRO A 222 -6.09 -19.76 -3.74
CA PRO A 222 -4.78 -19.82 -4.43
C PRO A 222 -4.82 -20.59 -5.76
N ASP A 223 -5.92 -21.29 -6.04
CA ASP A 223 -6.10 -22.06 -7.28
C ASP A 223 -6.82 -21.28 -8.39
N TRP A 224 -7.26 -20.05 -8.11
CA TRP A 224 -7.86 -19.18 -9.10
C TRP A 224 -6.80 -18.51 -10.00
N PRO A 225 -7.14 -18.18 -11.28
CA PRO A 225 -8.37 -18.60 -11.98
C PRO A 225 -8.34 -20.09 -12.38
N GLU A 226 -9.44 -20.79 -12.11
CA GLU A 226 -9.57 -22.18 -12.47
C GLU A 226 -9.58 -22.39 -14.00
N GLY A 227 -9.06 -23.53 -14.44
CA GLY A 227 -9.07 -23.91 -15.86
C GLY A 227 -8.00 -23.24 -16.70
N LEU A 228 -7.18 -22.35 -16.14
CA LEU A 228 -6.07 -21.71 -16.85
C LEU A 228 -4.71 -22.28 -16.39
N PRO A 229 -3.74 -22.42 -17.30
CA PRO A 229 -2.39 -22.85 -16.94
C PRO A 229 -1.76 -21.88 -15.92
N ARG A 230 -1.32 -22.39 -14.77
CA ARG A 230 -0.75 -21.55 -13.69
C ARG A 230 0.48 -20.75 -14.13
N ALA A 231 1.23 -21.24 -15.10
CA ALA A 231 2.36 -20.50 -15.69
C ALA A 231 1.95 -19.18 -16.37
N HIS A 232 0.68 -19.07 -16.78
CA HIS A 232 0.10 -17.87 -17.38
C HIS A 232 -0.71 -17.04 -16.37
N CYS A 233 -0.74 -17.44 -15.09
CA CYS A 233 -1.46 -16.74 -14.04
C CYS A 233 -0.49 -15.99 -13.13
N MET A 234 -1.01 -14.98 -12.41
CA MET A 234 -0.24 -14.17 -11.46
C MET A 234 -1.17 -13.63 -10.38
N ALA A 235 -0.71 -13.55 -9.13
CA ALA A 235 -1.44 -12.86 -8.06
C ALA A 235 -0.78 -11.50 -7.73
N ARG A 236 -1.60 -10.57 -7.23
CA ARG A 236 -1.18 -9.20 -6.88
C ARG A 236 -1.37 -8.91 -5.40
N PRO A 237 -0.57 -9.54 -4.50
CA PRO A 237 -0.62 -9.20 -3.08
C PRO A 237 -0.18 -7.76 -2.84
N GLY A 238 -0.88 -7.08 -1.94
CA GLY A 238 -0.58 -5.71 -1.51
C GLY A 238 -0.43 -5.65 0.00
N ILE A 239 -1.48 -5.29 0.73
CA ILE A 239 -1.45 -4.96 2.16
C ILE A 239 -0.84 -6.07 3.03
N ILE A 240 -1.07 -7.34 2.71
CA ILE A 240 -0.52 -8.48 3.46
C ILE A 240 1.01 -8.54 3.40
N LEU A 241 1.64 -7.98 2.36
CA LEU A 241 3.10 -7.86 2.28
C LEU A 241 3.65 -6.90 3.35
N TYR A 242 2.86 -5.92 3.74
CA TYR A 242 3.20 -4.91 4.74
C TYR A 242 2.76 -5.27 6.16
N GLY A 243 2.19 -6.47 6.33
CA GLY A 243 1.94 -7.08 7.63
C GLY A 243 0.55 -6.90 8.19
N PHE A 244 -0.44 -6.58 7.34
CA PHE A 244 -1.81 -6.37 7.76
C PHE A 244 -2.77 -7.26 6.97
N ASP A 245 -3.79 -7.75 7.62
CA ASP A 245 -4.87 -8.50 6.99
C ASP A 245 -5.70 -7.57 6.08
N PRO A 246 -6.37 -8.09 5.04
CA PRO A 246 -7.08 -7.26 4.06
C PRO A 246 -8.31 -6.54 4.63
N SER A 247 -8.97 -7.13 5.63
CA SER A 247 -10.12 -6.57 6.34
C SER A 247 -10.19 -7.07 7.79
N ASP A 248 -11.14 -6.55 8.56
CA ASP A 248 -11.42 -7.05 9.91
C ASP A 248 -12.17 -8.39 9.89
N GLU A 249 -12.90 -8.69 8.80
CA GLU A 249 -13.69 -9.91 8.61
C GLU A 249 -12.80 -11.09 8.21
N VAL A 250 -11.73 -10.87 7.46
CA VAL A 250 -10.80 -11.90 6.98
C VAL A 250 -9.43 -11.69 7.61
N ARG A 251 -9.18 -12.45 8.68
CA ARG A 251 -7.93 -12.40 9.43
C ARG A 251 -7.18 -13.72 9.35
N PHE A 252 -5.95 -13.64 8.89
CA PHE A 252 -5.06 -14.82 8.80
C PHE A 252 -4.16 -14.95 10.03
N GLY A 253 -3.80 -13.83 10.68
CA GLY A 253 -2.90 -13.81 11.83
C GLY A 253 -1.46 -14.29 11.52
N LEU A 254 -1.06 -14.25 10.26
CA LEU A 254 0.21 -14.78 9.76
C LEU A 254 1.26 -13.70 9.49
N PHE A 255 0.83 -12.45 9.37
CA PHE A 255 1.66 -11.36 8.90
C PHE A 255 2.18 -10.51 10.05
N ARG A 256 3.38 -9.96 9.87
CA ARG A 256 4.04 -9.10 10.86
C ARG A 256 4.03 -7.67 10.36
N PRO A 257 3.47 -6.70 11.12
CA PRO A 257 3.57 -5.28 10.77
C PRO A 257 5.02 -4.86 10.48
N VAL A 258 5.19 -4.17 9.36
CA VAL A 258 6.51 -3.78 8.85
C VAL A 258 6.91 -2.40 9.35
N MET A 259 5.93 -1.50 9.58
CA MET A 259 6.19 -0.11 9.98
C MET A 259 5.92 0.13 11.46
N LYS A 260 6.84 0.87 12.10
CA LYS A 260 6.62 1.55 13.39
C LYS A 260 6.84 3.05 13.20
N LEU A 261 5.93 3.88 13.67
CA LEU A 261 6.13 5.32 13.68
C LEU A 261 6.61 5.76 15.07
N LYS A 262 7.72 6.50 15.09
CA LYS A 262 8.38 6.95 16.33
C LYS A 262 8.65 8.44 16.31
N THR A 263 8.83 8.99 17.50
CA THR A 263 9.25 10.37 17.72
C THR A 263 10.04 10.48 19.01
N VAL A 264 10.41 11.70 19.41
CA VAL A 264 11.06 11.99 20.68
C VAL A 264 10.25 12.96 21.54
N VAL A 265 10.50 12.90 22.83
CA VAL A 265 10.02 13.91 23.80
C VAL A 265 10.85 15.18 23.65
N SER A 266 10.18 16.31 23.44
CA SER A 266 10.83 17.63 23.36
C SER A 266 10.78 18.41 24.67
N MET A 267 9.82 18.10 25.54
CA MET A 267 9.64 18.80 26.79
C MET A 267 8.81 17.97 27.78
N VAL A 268 9.14 18.03 29.07
CA VAL A 268 8.32 17.48 30.15
C VAL A 268 7.96 18.58 31.13
N LYS A 269 6.71 18.60 31.59
CA LYS A 269 6.19 19.56 32.58
C LYS A 269 5.09 18.95 33.42
N VAL A 270 4.80 19.55 34.56
CA VAL A 270 3.67 19.16 35.40
C VAL A 270 2.59 20.24 35.29
N LEU A 271 1.39 19.87 34.86
CA LEU A 271 0.21 20.72 34.93
C LEU A 271 -0.40 20.60 36.33
N GLN A 272 -0.61 21.75 36.99
CA GLN A 272 -1.34 21.82 38.26
C GLN A 272 -2.87 21.76 37.99
N PRO A 273 -3.68 21.37 39.01
CA PRO A 273 -5.13 21.41 38.90
C PRO A 273 -5.65 22.76 38.38
N GLY A 274 -6.55 22.72 37.40
CA GLY A 274 -7.10 23.89 36.70
C GLY A 274 -6.29 24.40 35.51
N GLN A 275 -5.04 23.94 35.33
CA GLN A 275 -4.24 24.28 34.16
C GLN A 275 -4.66 23.43 32.93
N SER A 276 -4.67 24.05 31.75
CA SER A 276 -5.10 23.42 30.52
C SER A 276 -3.96 23.28 29.51
N THR A 277 -4.09 22.38 28.56
CA THR A 277 -3.15 22.23 27.43
C THR A 277 -3.86 22.14 26.07
N SER A 278 -3.12 22.44 25.01
CA SER A 278 -3.50 22.35 23.61
C SER A 278 -4.62 23.32 23.16
N TYR A 279 -4.84 23.33 21.83
CA TYR A 279 -5.82 24.19 21.19
C TYR A 279 -7.25 24.00 21.73
N GLY A 280 -7.89 25.10 22.06
CA GLY A 280 -9.25 25.13 22.60
C GLY A 280 -9.34 24.63 24.04
N ARG A 281 -8.19 24.48 24.71
CA ARG A 281 -8.13 24.06 26.15
C ARG A 281 -8.95 22.80 26.42
N ARG A 282 -8.87 21.80 25.50
CA ARG A 282 -9.72 20.58 25.54
C ARG A 282 -9.30 19.57 26.59
N PHE A 283 -8.17 19.78 27.25
CA PHE A 283 -7.75 19.08 28.45
C PHE A 283 -7.45 20.10 29.55
N THR A 284 -8.00 19.87 30.71
CA THR A 284 -7.70 20.63 31.98
C THR A 284 -7.35 19.61 33.05
N ALA A 285 -6.21 19.79 33.68
CA ALA A 285 -5.75 18.90 34.74
C ALA A 285 -6.65 19.02 35.99
N GLU A 286 -7.15 17.91 36.50
CA GLU A 286 -7.93 17.83 37.75
C GLU A 286 -7.00 17.52 38.94
N ARG A 287 -5.83 16.97 38.67
CA ARG A 287 -4.75 16.63 39.61
C ARG A 287 -3.41 17.01 38.98
N PRO A 288 -2.34 17.08 39.78
CA PRO A 288 -0.99 17.22 39.24
C PRO A 288 -0.77 16.12 38.15
N THR A 289 -0.53 16.53 36.89
CA THR A 289 -0.42 15.64 35.75
C THR A 289 0.91 15.89 35.06
N SER A 290 1.75 14.85 34.96
CA SER A 290 3.00 14.90 34.21
C SER A 290 2.70 14.78 32.70
N VAL A 291 3.15 15.77 31.93
CA VAL A 291 2.86 15.88 30.50
C VAL A 291 4.15 15.92 29.73
N ALA A 292 4.31 15.02 28.76
CA ALA A 292 5.34 15.10 27.75
C ALA A 292 4.80 15.74 26.47
N THR A 293 5.58 16.61 25.87
CA THR A 293 5.35 17.14 24.51
C THR A 293 6.18 16.31 23.54
N LEU A 294 5.56 15.81 22.47
CA LEU A 294 6.18 14.99 21.44
C LEU A 294 6.37 15.81 20.16
N CYS A 295 7.49 15.56 19.47
CA CYS A 295 7.88 16.19 18.21
C CYS A 295 7.11 15.65 16.99
N THR A 296 5.78 15.53 17.06
CA THR A 296 4.96 14.99 15.98
C THR A 296 3.55 15.55 16.02
N GLY A 297 2.92 15.62 14.86
CA GLY A 297 1.53 16.01 14.75
C GLY A 297 0.88 15.51 13.46
N TYR A 298 -0.26 16.15 13.07
CA TYR A 298 -0.99 15.67 11.91
C TYR A 298 -0.27 15.93 10.57
N ALA A 299 0.70 16.82 10.52
CA ALA A 299 1.52 17.03 9.33
C ALA A 299 2.52 15.89 9.09
N ASP A 300 2.76 15.05 10.09
CA ASP A 300 3.60 13.84 9.99
C ASP A 300 2.81 12.59 9.65
N GLY A 301 1.48 12.66 9.73
CA GLY A 301 0.59 11.53 9.50
C GLY A 301 -0.07 10.98 10.77
N TYR A 302 0.14 11.60 11.95
CA TYR A 302 -0.61 11.19 13.14
C TYR A 302 -2.01 11.85 13.17
N PRO A 303 -3.11 11.10 13.01
CA PRO A 303 -4.42 11.66 12.76
C PRO A 303 -4.92 12.59 13.88
N ARG A 304 -5.46 13.76 13.50
CA ARG A 304 -6.01 14.72 14.44
C ARG A 304 -7.25 14.20 15.20
N GLN A 305 -7.94 13.20 14.64
CA GLN A 305 -9.08 12.51 15.26
C GLN A 305 -8.68 11.75 16.53
N LEU A 306 -7.39 11.41 16.71
CA LEU A 306 -6.86 10.76 17.92
C LEU A 306 -6.68 11.70 19.12
N SER A 307 -7.14 12.94 19.01
CA SER A 307 -7.16 13.94 20.09
C SER A 307 -8.00 13.50 21.30
N CYS A 308 -7.73 14.13 22.45
CA CYS A 308 -8.57 14.06 23.65
C CYS A 308 -8.72 12.64 24.22
N GLY A 309 -7.64 11.93 24.38
CA GLY A 309 -7.57 10.61 25.01
C GLY A 309 -7.88 9.43 24.07
N LYS A 310 -8.20 9.68 22.80
CA LYS A 310 -8.47 8.58 21.86
C LYS A 310 -7.19 7.83 21.44
N GLY A 311 -6.11 8.57 21.16
CA GLY A 311 -4.83 7.99 20.78
C GLY A 311 -4.02 7.57 21.99
N ILE A 312 -3.34 6.43 21.88
CA ILE A 312 -2.42 5.90 22.90
C ILE A 312 -1.06 5.72 22.24
N VAL A 313 -0.05 6.36 22.80
CA VAL A 313 1.35 6.17 22.43
C VAL A 313 2.09 5.40 23.52
N GLU A 314 3.29 4.91 23.23
CA GLU A 314 4.11 4.16 24.17
C GLU A 314 5.38 4.95 24.52
N ILE A 315 5.66 5.11 25.83
CA ILE A 315 6.92 5.63 26.34
C ILE A 315 7.40 4.68 27.44
N HIS A 316 8.64 4.19 27.35
CA HIS A 316 9.24 3.21 28.28
C HIS A 316 8.32 1.98 28.52
N GLY A 317 7.67 1.46 27.46
CA GLY A 317 6.76 0.32 27.58
C GLY A 317 5.43 0.63 28.27
N THR A 318 5.10 1.90 28.48
CA THR A 318 3.89 2.33 29.19
C THR A 318 2.95 3.06 28.21
N PRO A 319 1.63 2.73 28.23
CA PRO A 319 0.66 3.43 27.39
C PRO A 319 0.40 4.86 27.92
N CYS A 320 0.54 5.84 27.03
CA CYS A 320 0.42 7.26 27.33
C CYS A 320 -0.71 7.86 26.46
N PRO A 321 -1.85 8.27 27.05
CA PRO A 321 -2.95 8.84 26.28
C PRO A 321 -2.64 10.27 25.81
N VAL A 322 -3.15 10.62 24.62
CA VAL A 322 -3.03 11.97 24.04
C VAL A 322 -3.87 12.96 24.82
N LEU A 323 -3.26 14.05 25.29
CA LEU A 323 -3.91 15.13 26.02
C LEU A 323 -4.29 16.29 25.11
N GLY A 324 -5.56 16.68 25.13
CA GLY A 324 -6.06 17.77 24.30
C GLY A 324 -5.99 17.45 22.81
N ARG A 325 -5.85 18.46 21.97
CA ARG A 325 -5.82 18.28 20.49
C ARG A 325 -4.41 17.99 19.99
N VAL A 326 -4.28 17.06 19.05
CA VAL A 326 -3.10 16.92 18.23
C VAL A 326 -2.93 18.18 17.40
N CYS A 327 -1.73 18.79 17.45
CA CYS A 327 -1.39 20.00 16.69
C CYS A 327 -0.74 19.62 15.35
N MET A 328 -0.25 20.60 14.59
CA MET A 328 0.38 20.35 13.28
C MET A 328 1.67 19.55 13.44
N ASP A 329 2.54 19.98 14.35
CA ASP A 329 3.92 19.48 14.48
C ASP A 329 4.24 18.98 15.89
N GLN A 330 3.29 19.05 16.83
CA GLN A 330 3.48 18.63 18.23
C GLN A 330 2.19 18.07 18.80
N MET A 331 2.32 17.20 19.81
CA MET A 331 1.20 16.75 20.62
C MET A 331 1.64 16.50 22.07
N MET A 332 0.70 16.50 22.98
CA MET A 332 0.95 16.27 24.40
C MET A 332 0.34 14.95 24.81
N VAL A 333 1.05 14.24 25.72
CA VAL A 333 0.61 12.96 26.27
C VAL A 333 0.77 12.94 27.78
N ASP A 334 -0.09 12.18 28.48
CA ASP A 334 0.02 11.94 29.91
C ASP A 334 1.09 10.88 30.21
N VAL A 335 2.13 11.27 30.90
CA VAL A 335 3.22 10.37 31.33
C VAL A 335 3.24 10.12 32.84
N SER A 336 2.15 10.44 33.52
CA SER A 336 2.07 10.29 34.99
C SER A 336 2.18 8.83 35.46
N ALA A 337 1.84 7.87 34.59
CA ALA A 337 1.90 6.43 34.86
C ALA A 337 3.24 5.79 34.47
N VAL A 338 4.13 6.53 33.80
CA VAL A 338 5.41 5.98 33.32
C VAL A 338 6.35 5.77 34.51
N PRO A 339 6.89 4.56 34.73
CA PRO A 339 7.85 4.32 35.80
C PRO A 339 9.15 5.08 35.57
N GLY A 340 9.67 5.69 36.61
CA GLY A 340 10.91 6.48 36.54
C GLY A 340 10.67 7.89 36.00
N THR A 341 11.72 8.47 35.40
CA THR A 341 11.70 9.85 34.90
C THR A 341 11.66 9.83 33.38
N VAL A 342 10.64 10.46 32.81
CA VAL A 342 10.62 10.79 31.37
C VAL A 342 11.37 12.11 31.19
N GLN A 343 12.22 12.17 30.17
CA GLN A 343 13.07 13.33 29.88
C GLN A 343 13.09 13.68 28.40
N GLU A 344 13.59 14.87 28.10
CA GLU A 344 13.84 15.29 26.72
C GLU A 344 14.79 14.31 26.00
N GLY A 345 14.44 13.95 24.76
CA GLY A 345 15.18 12.97 23.96
C GLY A 345 14.71 11.52 24.12
N ASP A 346 13.86 11.21 25.10
CA ASP A 346 13.28 9.86 25.22
C ASP A 346 12.44 9.52 23.98
N GLU A 347 12.56 8.29 23.49
CA GLU A 347 11.78 7.82 22.35
C GLU A 347 10.33 7.52 22.75
N ALA A 348 9.41 7.93 21.90
CA ALA A 348 8.00 7.57 21.97
C ALA A 348 7.57 6.82 20.71
N ILE A 349 6.85 5.71 20.90
CA ILE A 349 6.28 4.94 19.79
C ILE A 349 4.85 5.40 19.60
N LEU A 350 4.58 6.01 18.45
CA LEU A 350 3.27 6.56 18.10
C LEU A 350 2.28 5.47 17.73
N TRP A 351 2.78 4.45 17.00
CA TRP A 351 2.07 3.23 16.66
C TRP A 351 3.02 2.08 16.38
N GLY A 352 2.49 0.84 16.47
CA GLY A 352 3.25 -0.37 16.18
C GLY A 352 4.18 -0.82 17.29
N GLY A 353 4.04 -0.26 18.48
CA GLY A 353 4.70 -0.73 19.70
C GLY A 353 3.96 -1.90 20.36
N THR A 354 4.35 -2.19 21.60
CA THR A 354 3.75 -3.29 22.37
C THR A 354 2.45 -2.88 23.04
N VAL A 355 2.36 -1.63 23.47
CA VAL A 355 1.23 -1.06 24.22
C VAL A 355 0.69 0.24 23.61
N SER A 356 1.31 0.75 22.55
CA SER A 356 0.73 1.82 21.72
C SER A 356 -0.39 1.28 20.85
N ASP A 357 -1.17 2.19 20.26
CA ASP A 357 -2.09 1.81 19.19
C ASP A 357 -1.35 1.08 18.04
N SER A 358 -1.99 0.13 17.40
CA SER A 358 -1.60 -0.38 16.09
C SER A 358 -2.16 0.52 14.98
N ALA A 359 -1.71 0.35 13.74
CA ALA A 359 -2.31 1.03 12.60
C ALA A 359 -3.79 0.64 12.41
N GLU A 360 -4.18 -0.59 12.76
CA GLU A 360 -5.56 -1.07 12.75
C GLU A 360 -6.39 -0.42 13.86
N ASP A 361 -5.83 -0.21 15.08
CA ASP A 361 -6.50 0.52 16.15
C ASP A 361 -6.77 1.97 15.74
N ILE A 362 -5.78 2.60 15.11
CA ILE A 362 -5.92 3.95 14.57
C ILE A 362 -7.03 3.98 13.52
N ALA A 363 -7.04 3.05 12.57
CA ALA A 363 -8.05 2.96 11.53
C ALA A 363 -9.46 2.88 12.14
N ARG A 364 -9.68 1.97 13.09
CA ARG A 364 -10.97 1.84 13.80
C ARG A 364 -11.35 3.10 14.58
N LYS A 365 -10.41 3.73 15.27
CA LYS A 365 -10.64 4.96 16.06
C LYS A 365 -10.95 6.18 15.20
N THR A 366 -10.56 6.16 13.94
CA THR A 366 -10.69 7.29 13.00
C THR A 366 -11.68 7.04 11.87
N ASP A 367 -12.39 5.88 11.90
CA ASP A 367 -13.40 5.47 10.92
C ASP A 367 -12.81 5.40 9.50
N THR A 368 -11.70 4.67 9.36
CA THR A 368 -11.02 4.44 8.10
C THR A 368 -10.41 3.04 8.04
N ILE A 369 -9.55 2.79 7.07
CA ILE A 369 -8.87 1.51 6.85
C ILE A 369 -7.35 1.63 7.08
N THR A 370 -6.71 0.53 7.42
CA THR A 370 -5.25 0.48 7.68
C THR A 370 -4.43 1.01 6.50
N TYR A 371 -4.89 0.80 5.28
CA TYR A 371 -4.27 1.34 4.05
C TYR A 371 -4.10 2.86 4.10
N GLU A 372 -5.14 3.60 4.51
CA GLU A 372 -5.11 5.06 4.58
C GLU A 372 -4.17 5.52 5.69
N VAL A 373 -4.18 4.87 6.86
CA VAL A 373 -3.28 5.19 7.97
C VAL A 373 -1.82 5.07 7.53
N LEU A 374 -1.45 3.98 6.87
CA LEU A 374 -0.07 3.75 6.38
C LEU A 374 0.33 4.75 5.30
N CYS A 375 -0.54 4.97 4.31
CA CYS A 375 -0.29 5.95 3.24
C CYS A 375 -0.27 7.39 3.74
N GLY A 376 -0.85 7.67 4.91
CA GLY A 376 -0.91 8.98 5.54
C GLY A 376 0.41 9.45 6.14
N VAL A 377 1.40 8.55 6.32
CA VAL A 377 2.74 8.96 6.80
C VAL A 377 3.39 9.89 5.78
N SER A 378 3.58 11.14 6.18
CA SER A 378 4.09 12.21 5.33
C SER A 378 5.47 11.90 4.76
N ARG A 379 5.78 12.44 3.59
CA ARG A 379 7.13 12.37 2.99
C ARG A 379 8.19 13.12 3.78
N ARG A 380 7.82 14.05 4.65
CA ARG A 380 8.78 14.71 5.52
C ARG A 380 9.29 13.82 6.66
N VAL A 381 8.65 12.67 6.88
CA VAL A 381 9.05 11.66 7.85
C VAL A 381 10.11 10.75 7.22
N PRO A 382 11.34 10.72 7.70
CA PRO A 382 12.37 9.80 7.18
C PRO A 382 11.97 8.35 7.37
N ARG A 383 12.28 7.49 6.37
CA ARG A 383 12.18 6.04 6.48
C ARG A 383 13.53 5.47 6.88
N VAL A 384 13.55 4.78 8.02
CA VAL A 384 14.73 4.12 8.57
C VAL A 384 14.56 2.62 8.38
N TYR A 385 15.27 2.06 7.42
CA TYR A 385 15.16 0.64 7.08
C TYR A 385 16.04 -0.18 8.01
N LEU A 386 15.43 -1.16 8.67
CA LEU A 386 16.11 -2.10 9.56
C LEU A 386 16.27 -3.45 8.88
N GLU A 387 17.46 -4.00 8.94
CA GLU A 387 17.79 -5.34 8.47
C GLU A 387 18.66 -6.01 9.53
N HIS A 388 18.26 -7.19 9.99
CA HIS A 388 18.91 -7.92 11.10
C HIS A 388 19.08 -7.06 12.38
N GLY A 389 18.07 -6.25 12.68
CA GLY A 389 18.04 -5.38 13.86
C GLY A 389 18.97 -4.17 13.78
N THR A 390 19.60 -3.90 12.63
CA THR A 390 20.49 -2.76 12.41
C THR A 390 19.97 -1.86 11.28
N THR A 391 20.32 -0.57 11.33
CA THR A 391 19.97 0.37 10.26
C THR A 391 20.74 0.03 8.97
N ALA A 392 20.01 -0.40 7.95
CA ALA A 392 20.57 -0.72 6.63
C ALA A 392 20.59 0.49 5.69
N ALA A 393 19.57 1.37 5.78
CA ALA A 393 19.45 2.58 4.99
C ALA A 393 18.57 3.61 5.68
N VAL A 394 18.72 4.87 5.31
CA VAL A 394 17.82 5.97 5.66
C VAL A 394 17.44 6.70 4.39
N GLU A 395 16.16 6.95 4.20
CA GLU A 395 15.61 7.72 3.10
C GLU A 395 14.89 8.94 3.67
N ASP A 396 15.45 10.12 3.42
CA ASP A 396 14.91 11.41 3.82
C ASP A 396 14.61 12.22 2.56
N TRP A 397 13.32 12.34 2.24
CA TRP A 397 12.87 13.00 1.02
C TRP A 397 13.10 14.51 0.99
N ILE A 398 13.32 15.12 2.16
CA ILE A 398 13.59 16.57 2.24
C ILE A 398 15.07 16.87 2.05
N LEU A 399 15.93 15.98 2.56
CA LEU A 399 17.38 16.20 2.58
C LEU A 399 18.11 15.47 1.45
N ASN A 400 17.50 14.45 0.85
CA ASN A 400 18.07 13.69 -0.27
C ASN A 400 17.41 14.15 -1.59
N ASP A 401 17.94 15.22 -2.20
CA ASP A 401 17.64 15.60 -3.58
C ASP A 401 18.33 14.66 -4.59
#